data_0064a21c1f157d868360150aca0f1172
#
_entry.id   0064a21c1f157d868360150aca0f1172
#
_cell.length_a   1.000
_cell.length_b   1.000
_cell.length_c   1.000
_cell.angle_alpha   90.00
_cell.angle_beta   90.00
_cell.angle_gamma   90.00
#
_symmetry.space_group_name_H-M   'P 1'
#
loop_
_entity.id
_entity.type
_entity.pdbx_description
1 polymer ?
#
loop_
_entity_poly.entity_id
_entity_poly.type
_entity_poly.pdbx_seq_one_letter_code
_entity_poly.pdbx_strand_id
1 'polypeptide(L)'
;MFEQESIEKIKELVCPFLEMQKVELVDLILQRRGRNLLLRFLVEKKGGISLDDCVFLNQEIGEMLDQHPEIMNESYILEVSSPGLDRPLVTERDFVRNLGKTVRLILKEEWEGKYEYKGEIYDVLKKVLLLKINSEEIISLPLEKIQRGKVIF
;
A
#
# COMPACT_ATOMS: atom_id res chain seq x y z
N MET A 1 11.53 23.65 -10.12
CA MET A 1 10.72 24.30 -11.15
C MET A 1 10.45 23.37 -12.32
N PHE A 2 11.48 22.87 -12.97
CA PHE A 2 11.32 21.90 -14.05
C PHE A 2 10.56 20.65 -13.59
N GLU A 3 10.89 20.15 -12.41
CA GLU A 3 10.24 18.97 -11.82
C GLU A 3 8.77 19.23 -11.47
N GLN A 4 8.45 20.43 -11.03
CA GLN A 4 7.08 20.80 -10.70
C GLN A 4 6.20 20.83 -11.95
N GLU A 5 6.71 21.34 -13.04
CA GLU A 5 5.98 21.36 -14.31
C GLU A 5 5.73 19.94 -14.82
N SER A 6 6.74 19.06 -14.68
CA SER A 6 6.60 17.65 -15.06
C SER A 6 5.54 16.97 -14.22
N ILE A 7 5.55 17.20 -12.91
CA ILE A 7 4.56 16.64 -11.98
C ILE A 7 3.14 17.06 -12.38
N GLU A 8 2.95 18.34 -12.68
CA GLU A 8 1.65 18.87 -13.10
C GLU A 8 1.14 18.19 -14.38
N LYS A 9 2.01 18.06 -15.38
CA LYS A 9 1.67 17.43 -16.64
C LYS A 9 1.35 15.95 -16.48
N ILE A 10 2.11 15.27 -15.62
CA ILE A 10 1.87 13.86 -15.32
C ILE A 10 0.50 13.70 -14.66
N LYS A 11 0.18 14.55 -13.70
CA LYS A 11 -1.12 14.52 -13.03
C LYS A 11 -2.26 14.75 -14.02
N GLU A 12 -2.12 15.74 -14.91
CA GLU A 12 -3.14 16.02 -15.91
C GLU A 12 -3.39 14.82 -16.82
N LEU A 13 -2.34 14.09 -17.16
CA LEU A 13 -2.45 12.92 -18.02
C LEU A 13 -3.06 11.72 -17.29
N VAL A 14 -2.59 11.44 -16.08
CA VAL A 14 -2.87 10.18 -15.38
C VAL A 14 -4.09 10.24 -14.46
N CYS A 15 -4.38 11.37 -13.83
CA CYS A 15 -5.48 11.47 -12.88
C CYS A 15 -6.85 11.07 -13.46
N PRO A 16 -7.23 11.44 -14.68
CA PRO A 16 -8.50 10.98 -15.23
C PRO A 16 -8.61 9.47 -15.31
N PHE A 17 -7.50 8.79 -15.64
CA PHE A 17 -7.45 7.34 -15.67
C PHE A 17 -7.64 6.76 -14.26
N LEU A 18 -6.95 7.32 -13.26
CA LEU A 18 -7.08 6.87 -11.87
C LEU A 18 -8.51 7.04 -11.37
N GLU A 19 -9.16 8.15 -11.71
CA GLU A 19 -10.56 8.37 -11.34
C GLU A 19 -11.47 7.31 -11.94
N MET A 20 -11.25 6.93 -13.19
CA MET A 20 -12.01 5.86 -13.83
C MET A 20 -11.83 4.53 -13.11
N GLN A 21 -10.64 4.29 -12.56
CA GLN A 21 -10.35 3.07 -11.82
C GLN A 21 -10.79 3.17 -10.35
N LYS A 22 -11.37 4.31 -9.94
CA LYS A 22 -11.78 4.59 -8.56
C LYS A 22 -10.58 4.54 -7.60
N VAL A 23 -9.44 4.98 -8.07
CA VAL A 23 -8.18 5.03 -7.31
C VAL A 23 -7.85 6.48 -7.01
N GLU A 24 -7.50 6.75 -5.74
CA GLU A 24 -7.09 8.07 -5.29
C GLU A 24 -5.58 8.19 -5.36
N LEU A 25 -5.09 9.30 -5.93
CA LEU A 25 -3.67 9.63 -5.90
C LEU A 25 -3.38 10.34 -4.58
N VAL A 26 -2.64 9.66 -3.70
CA VAL A 26 -2.26 10.21 -2.39
C VAL A 26 -1.09 11.18 -2.55
N ASP A 27 -0.09 10.79 -3.35
CA ASP A 27 1.07 11.63 -3.61
C ASP A 27 1.77 11.19 -4.88
N LEU A 28 2.49 12.10 -5.50
CA LEU A 28 3.31 11.83 -6.68
C LEU A 28 4.70 12.40 -6.40
N ILE A 29 5.67 11.51 -6.38
CA ILE A 29 7.05 11.84 -6.02
C ILE A 29 7.94 11.66 -7.24
N LEU A 30 8.70 12.71 -7.56
CA LEU A 30 9.72 12.67 -8.60
C LEU A 30 11.04 12.94 -7.92
N GLN A 31 11.91 11.95 -7.91
CA GLN A 31 13.17 12.00 -7.17
C GLN A 31 14.32 11.51 -8.02
N ARG A 32 15.43 12.23 -7.97
CA ARG A 32 16.64 11.80 -8.67
C ARG A 32 17.49 10.94 -7.72
N ARG A 33 17.83 9.74 -8.19
CA ARG A 33 18.71 8.82 -7.46
C ARG A 33 19.90 8.49 -8.37
N GLY A 34 21.03 9.16 -8.15
CA GLY A 34 22.20 9.01 -9.01
C GLY A 34 21.88 9.45 -10.43
N ARG A 35 22.04 8.54 -11.39
CA ARG A 35 21.74 8.79 -12.80
C ARG A 35 20.28 8.47 -13.15
N ASN A 36 19.57 7.85 -12.23
CA ASN A 36 18.20 7.43 -12.47
C ASN A 36 17.20 8.44 -11.90
N LEU A 37 16.12 8.60 -12.61
CA LEU A 37 14.98 9.38 -12.16
C LEU A 37 13.90 8.40 -11.68
N LEU A 38 13.42 8.58 -10.46
CA LEU A 38 12.37 7.75 -9.91
C LEU A 38 11.07 8.51 -9.90
N LEU A 39 10.04 7.94 -10.51
CA LEU A 39 8.68 8.47 -10.48
C LEU A 39 7.82 7.50 -9.69
N ARG A 40 7.31 7.94 -8.54
CA ARG A 40 6.51 7.12 -7.65
C ARG A 40 5.11 7.67 -7.49
N PHE A 41 4.12 6.83 -7.75
CA PHE A 41 2.72 7.12 -7.50
C PHE A 41 2.31 6.41 -6.21
N LEU A 42 1.88 7.18 -5.21
CA LEU A 42 1.28 6.62 -4.01
C LEU A 42 -0.23 6.69 -4.17
N VAL A 43 -0.87 5.55 -4.20
CA VAL A 43 -2.29 5.44 -4.51
C VAL A 43 -3.05 4.65 -3.45
N GLU A 44 -4.34 4.94 -3.33
CA GLU A 44 -5.23 4.21 -2.44
C GLU A 44 -6.58 4.00 -3.11
N LYS A 45 -7.32 3.03 -2.62
CA LYS A 45 -8.63 2.68 -3.15
C LYS A 45 -9.54 2.35 -1.98
N LYS A 46 -10.79 2.79 -2.07
CA LYS A 46 -11.79 2.48 -1.05
C LYS A 46 -11.90 0.95 -0.89
N GLY A 47 -11.80 0.47 0.32
CA GLY A 47 -11.79 -0.97 0.60
C GLY A 47 -10.40 -1.60 0.51
N GLY A 48 -9.38 -0.80 0.24
CA GLY A 48 -8.00 -1.25 0.13
C GLY A 48 -7.58 -1.51 -1.30
N ILE A 49 -6.32 -1.25 -1.60
CA ILE A 49 -5.73 -1.53 -2.90
C ILE A 49 -4.85 -2.77 -2.78
N SER A 50 -4.91 -3.65 -3.78
CA SER A 50 -4.12 -4.87 -3.76
C SER A 50 -2.80 -4.68 -4.50
N LEU A 51 -1.89 -5.64 -4.31
CA LEU A 51 -0.64 -5.65 -5.07
C LEU A 51 -0.93 -5.79 -6.56
N ASP A 52 -1.91 -6.64 -6.92
CA ASP A 52 -2.31 -6.82 -8.31
C ASP A 52 -2.84 -5.52 -8.92
N ASP A 53 -3.60 -4.74 -8.15
CA ASP A 53 -4.04 -3.43 -8.58
C ASP A 53 -2.85 -2.52 -8.90
N CYS A 54 -1.83 -2.52 -8.05
CA CYS A 54 -0.64 -1.71 -8.26
C CYS A 54 0.15 -2.16 -9.50
N VAL A 55 0.24 -3.46 -9.75
CA VAL A 55 0.90 -3.99 -10.95
C VAL A 55 0.15 -3.55 -12.21
N PHE A 56 -1.18 -3.63 -12.19
CA PHE A 56 -2.01 -3.18 -13.31
C PHE A 56 -1.83 -1.69 -13.57
N LEU A 57 -1.90 -0.88 -12.52
CA LEU A 57 -1.73 0.57 -12.64
C LEU A 57 -0.34 0.93 -13.15
N ASN A 58 0.70 0.23 -12.67
CA ASN A 58 2.06 0.47 -13.12
C ASN A 58 2.18 0.26 -14.62
N GLN A 59 1.62 -0.83 -15.11
CA GLN A 59 1.66 -1.16 -16.54
C GLN A 59 0.91 -0.11 -17.36
N GLU A 60 -0.31 0.24 -16.97
CA GLU A 60 -1.13 1.19 -17.71
C GLU A 60 -0.55 2.61 -17.69
N ILE A 61 -0.08 3.05 -16.52
CA ILE A 61 0.55 4.38 -16.41
C ILE A 61 1.83 4.42 -17.22
N GLY A 62 2.63 3.35 -17.21
CA GLY A 62 3.84 3.27 -18.00
C GLY A 62 3.56 3.43 -19.49
N GLU A 63 2.53 2.76 -19.98
CA GLU A 63 2.13 2.87 -21.38
C GLU A 63 1.66 4.29 -21.73
N MET A 64 0.88 4.92 -20.84
CA MET A 64 0.43 6.29 -21.04
C MET A 64 1.60 7.26 -21.13
N LEU A 65 2.58 7.12 -20.26
CA LEU A 65 3.76 7.97 -20.27
C LEU A 65 4.63 7.73 -21.49
N ASP A 66 4.73 6.49 -21.96
CA ASP A 66 5.51 6.15 -23.15
C ASP A 66 4.91 6.78 -24.41
N GLN A 67 3.60 7.03 -24.43
CA GLN A 67 2.94 7.71 -25.53
C GLN A 67 3.12 9.22 -25.51
N HIS A 68 3.69 9.75 -24.43
CA HIS A 68 3.89 11.18 -24.23
C HIS A 68 5.34 11.50 -23.84
N PRO A 69 6.31 11.22 -24.73
CA PRO A 69 7.73 11.43 -24.42
C PRO A 69 8.09 12.88 -24.12
N GLU A 70 7.23 13.82 -24.53
CA GLU A 70 7.43 15.25 -24.25
C GLU A 70 7.29 15.58 -22.76
N ILE A 71 6.63 14.72 -21.98
CA ILE A 71 6.44 14.93 -20.55
C ILE A 71 7.67 14.46 -19.76
N MET A 72 8.18 13.27 -20.12
CA MET A 72 9.35 12.69 -19.48
C MET A 72 10.42 12.44 -20.56
N ASN A 73 11.34 13.38 -20.69
CA ASN A 73 12.34 13.33 -21.76
C ASN A 73 13.63 12.61 -21.38
N GLU A 74 13.69 11.98 -20.24
CA GLU A 74 14.83 11.16 -19.84
C GLU A 74 14.35 9.83 -19.26
N SER A 75 15.26 8.87 -19.16
CA SER A 75 14.93 7.55 -18.61
C SER A 75 14.51 7.67 -17.15
N TYR A 76 13.50 6.91 -16.78
CA TYR A 76 12.96 6.92 -15.43
C TYR A 76 12.53 5.52 -15.01
N ILE A 77 12.44 5.32 -13.71
CA ILE A 77 11.90 4.12 -13.11
C ILE A 77 10.53 4.47 -12.55
N LEU A 78 9.50 3.74 -12.99
CA LEU A 78 8.15 3.95 -12.52
C LEU A 78 7.81 2.98 -11.40
N GLU A 79 7.26 3.50 -10.32
CA GLU A 79 6.85 2.71 -9.19
C GLU A 79 5.45 3.15 -8.76
N VAL A 80 4.54 2.18 -8.62
CA VAL A 80 3.19 2.43 -8.11
C VAL A 80 3.06 1.63 -6.82
N SER A 81 2.74 2.31 -5.75
CA SER A 81 2.68 1.72 -4.42
C SER A 81 1.53 2.32 -3.62
N SER A 82 1.20 1.73 -2.51
CA SER A 82 0.22 2.26 -1.57
C SER A 82 0.89 2.49 -0.22
N PRO A 83 0.58 3.58 0.46
CA PRO A 83 1.09 3.77 1.82
C PRO A 83 0.74 2.59 2.74
N GLY A 84 -0.40 1.94 2.48
CA GLY A 84 -0.84 0.78 3.27
C GLY A 84 -0.08 -0.50 3.00
N LEU A 85 0.59 -0.64 1.84
CA LEU A 85 1.30 -1.86 1.51
C LEU A 85 2.63 -2.02 2.26
N ASP A 86 3.35 -0.91 2.44
CA ASP A 86 4.65 -0.92 3.11
C ASP A 86 4.59 -0.41 4.55
N ARG A 87 3.46 0.15 4.94
CA ARG A 87 3.28 0.76 6.24
C ARG A 87 2.96 -0.30 7.30
N PRO A 88 3.68 -0.29 8.45
CA PRO A 88 3.32 -1.18 9.55
C PRO A 88 1.90 -0.90 10.04
N LEU A 89 1.17 -1.95 10.39
CA LEU A 89 -0.15 -1.85 10.96
C LEU A 89 -0.03 -1.70 12.48
N VAL A 90 -0.57 -0.63 13.03
CA VAL A 90 -0.46 -0.32 14.45
C VAL A 90 -1.80 -0.02 15.08
N THR A 91 -2.63 0.77 14.39
CA THR A 91 -3.92 1.23 14.93
C THR A 91 -5.06 0.28 14.59
N GLU A 92 -6.15 0.37 15.35
CA GLU A 92 -7.37 -0.36 15.06
C GLU A 92 -7.83 -0.12 13.62
N ARG A 93 -7.78 1.14 13.19
CA ARG A 93 -8.16 1.52 11.82
C ARG A 93 -7.29 0.83 10.77
N ASP A 94 -5.99 0.69 11.02
CA ASP A 94 -5.07 0.00 10.11
C ASP A 94 -5.51 -1.44 9.90
N PHE A 95 -5.88 -2.13 10.97
CA PHE A 95 -6.32 -3.52 10.88
C PHE A 95 -7.70 -3.65 10.23
N VAL A 96 -8.61 -2.73 10.52
CA VAL A 96 -9.94 -2.71 9.90
C VAL A 96 -9.83 -2.55 8.38
N ARG A 97 -8.93 -1.72 7.92
CA ARG A 97 -8.70 -1.51 6.48
C ARG A 97 -8.16 -2.76 5.78
N ASN A 98 -7.61 -3.67 6.53
CA ASN A 98 -6.96 -4.86 5.98
C ASN A 98 -7.65 -6.16 6.35
N LEU A 99 -8.94 -6.10 6.65
CA LEU A 99 -9.75 -7.30 6.92
C LEU A 99 -9.62 -8.28 5.75
N GLY A 100 -9.46 -9.56 6.08
CA GLY A 100 -9.32 -10.61 5.10
C GLY A 100 -7.90 -10.84 4.58
N LYS A 101 -6.97 -9.95 4.91
CA LYS A 101 -5.58 -10.09 4.46
C LYS A 101 -4.77 -10.88 5.48
N THR A 102 -3.75 -11.58 4.99
CA THR A 102 -2.82 -12.31 5.83
C THR A 102 -1.75 -11.35 6.34
N VAL A 103 -1.51 -11.41 7.64
CA VAL A 103 -0.55 -10.52 8.30
C VAL A 103 0.41 -11.30 9.20
N ARG A 104 1.57 -10.71 9.43
CA ARG A 104 2.50 -11.14 10.47
C ARG A 104 2.45 -10.11 11.57
N LEU A 105 2.23 -10.56 12.80
CA LEU A 105 2.12 -9.71 13.97
C LEU A 105 3.34 -9.91 14.87
N ILE A 106 3.90 -8.81 15.35
CA ILE A 106 4.97 -8.83 16.33
C ILE A 106 4.39 -8.23 17.61
N LEU A 107 4.51 -8.95 18.73
CA LEU A 107 3.92 -8.55 19.99
C LEU A 107 4.93 -7.83 20.86
N LYS A 108 4.44 -6.94 21.73
CA LYS A 108 5.25 -6.20 22.69
C LYS A 108 5.76 -7.11 23.81
N GLU A 109 4.96 -8.14 24.12
CA GLU A 109 5.28 -9.13 25.13
C GLU A 109 4.72 -10.47 24.72
N GLU A 110 5.19 -11.53 25.35
CA GLU A 110 4.77 -12.89 25.04
C GLU A 110 3.28 -13.09 25.26
N TRP A 111 2.62 -13.76 24.33
CA TRP A 111 1.22 -14.13 24.42
C TRP A 111 1.10 -15.61 24.10
N GLU A 112 0.67 -16.40 25.08
CA GLU A 112 0.56 -17.86 24.96
C GLU A 112 1.85 -18.51 24.43
N GLY A 113 2.99 -18.04 24.92
CA GLY A 113 4.29 -18.60 24.58
C GLY A 113 4.94 -18.09 23.31
N LYS A 114 4.32 -17.13 22.63
CA LYS A 114 4.85 -16.63 21.37
C LYS A 114 4.89 -15.10 21.32
N TYR A 115 5.91 -14.58 20.61
CA TYR A 115 6.05 -13.16 20.33
C TYR A 115 5.59 -12.78 18.93
N GLU A 116 5.33 -13.77 18.08
CA GLU A 116 4.99 -13.55 16.68
C GLU A 116 3.85 -14.48 16.27
N TYR A 117 2.89 -13.93 15.53
CA TYR A 117 1.78 -14.68 14.98
C TYR A 117 1.59 -14.36 13.51
N LYS A 118 1.12 -15.33 12.74
CA LYS A 118 0.78 -15.16 11.34
C LYS A 118 -0.64 -15.68 11.11
N GLY A 119 -1.44 -14.91 10.40
CA GLY A 119 -2.80 -15.33 10.09
C GLY A 119 -3.58 -14.27 9.35
N GLU A 120 -4.83 -14.59 9.08
CA GLU A 120 -5.75 -13.71 8.40
C GLU A 120 -6.47 -12.82 9.39
N ILE A 121 -6.59 -11.53 9.10
CA ILE A 121 -7.38 -10.61 9.91
C ILE A 121 -8.84 -10.97 9.71
N TYR A 122 -9.45 -11.63 10.71
CA TYR A 122 -10.84 -12.06 10.65
C TYR A 122 -11.80 -10.94 11.00
N ASP A 123 -11.52 -10.25 12.10
CA ASP A 123 -12.32 -9.10 12.52
C ASP A 123 -11.56 -8.29 13.56
N VAL A 124 -12.04 -7.08 13.84
CA VAL A 124 -11.50 -6.22 14.89
C VAL A 124 -12.70 -5.71 15.68
N LEU A 125 -12.80 -6.09 16.93
CA LEU A 125 -13.92 -5.75 17.81
C LEU A 125 -13.42 -5.20 19.14
N LYS A 126 -13.84 -3.98 19.48
CA LYS A 126 -13.53 -3.37 20.79
C LYS A 126 -12.05 -3.46 21.19
N LYS A 127 -11.17 -3.04 20.27
CA LYS A 127 -9.70 -3.05 20.46
C LYS A 127 -9.12 -4.45 20.62
N VAL A 128 -9.81 -5.46 20.11
CA VAL A 128 -9.33 -6.84 20.08
C VAL A 128 -9.27 -7.28 18.62
N LEU A 129 -8.13 -7.83 18.23
CA LEU A 129 -7.94 -8.38 16.90
C LEU A 129 -8.26 -9.86 16.93
N LEU A 130 -9.18 -10.29 16.06
CA LEU A 130 -9.47 -11.69 15.83
C LEU A 130 -8.63 -12.15 14.65
N LEU A 131 -7.69 -13.05 14.91
CA LEU A 131 -6.76 -13.54 13.91
C LEU A 131 -7.04 -15.01 13.62
N LYS A 132 -7.31 -15.32 12.37
CA LYS A 132 -7.55 -16.69 11.93
C LYS A 132 -6.22 -17.30 11.54
N ILE A 133 -5.71 -18.20 12.38
CA ILE A 133 -4.40 -18.80 12.19
C ILE A 133 -4.43 -20.08 11.33
N ASN A 134 -5.60 -20.71 11.27
CA ASN A 134 -5.83 -21.83 10.34
C ASN A 134 -7.34 -21.96 10.13
N SER A 135 -7.77 -22.93 9.34
CA SER A 135 -9.19 -23.11 8.99
C SER A 135 -10.11 -23.38 10.18
N GLU A 136 -9.56 -23.80 11.31
CA GLU A 136 -10.35 -24.20 12.48
C GLU A 136 -10.12 -23.33 13.72
N GLU A 137 -9.13 -22.45 13.70
CA GLU A 137 -8.73 -21.72 14.89
C GLU A 137 -8.64 -20.20 14.67
N ILE A 138 -9.36 -19.48 15.53
CA ILE A 138 -9.32 -18.01 15.58
C ILE A 138 -8.88 -17.63 16.98
N ILE A 139 -7.85 -16.80 17.07
CA ILE A 139 -7.35 -16.32 18.37
C ILE A 139 -7.71 -14.85 18.55
N SER A 140 -7.82 -14.44 19.81
CA SER A 140 -8.11 -13.06 20.18
C SER A 140 -6.86 -12.41 20.75
N LEU A 141 -6.41 -11.32 20.14
CA LEU A 141 -5.23 -10.59 20.60
C LEU A 141 -5.62 -9.14 20.91
N PRO A 142 -5.40 -8.68 22.15
CA PRO A 142 -5.62 -7.27 22.45
C PRO A 142 -4.67 -6.40 21.62
N LEU A 143 -5.21 -5.36 20.99
CA LEU A 143 -4.39 -4.47 20.17
C LEU A 143 -3.25 -3.84 20.94
N GLU A 144 -3.45 -3.56 22.24
CA GLU A 144 -2.41 -2.99 23.09
C GLU A 144 -1.19 -3.89 23.25
N LYS A 145 -1.32 -5.20 22.99
CA LYS A 145 -0.23 -6.15 23.04
C LYS A 145 0.54 -6.25 21.74
N ILE A 146 0.00 -5.69 20.66
CA ILE A 146 0.60 -5.76 19.34
C ILE A 146 1.52 -4.57 19.12
N GLN A 147 2.79 -4.84 18.84
CA GLN A 147 3.76 -3.79 18.51
C GLN A 147 3.52 -3.28 17.10
N ARG A 148 3.38 -4.21 16.16
CA ARG A 148 3.12 -3.87 14.76
C ARG A 148 2.67 -5.11 13.99
N GLY A 149 1.98 -4.89 12.89
CA GLY A 149 1.65 -5.93 11.94
C GLY A 149 2.17 -5.55 10.56
N LYS A 150 2.35 -6.55 9.71
CA LYS A 150 2.75 -6.34 8.33
C LYS A 150 1.93 -7.27 7.44
N VAL A 151 1.35 -6.71 6.37
CA VAL A 151 0.61 -7.52 5.40
C VAL A 151 1.60 -8.38 4.63
N ILE A 152 1.28 -9.67 4.49
CA ILE A 152 2.08 -10.63 3.76
C ILE A 152 1.40 -10.93 2.43
N PHE A 153 2.16 -10.92 1.36
CA PHE A 153 1.66 -11.18 0.02
C PHE A 153 2.08 -12.54 -0.47
#